data_bd1f4eb37ad5bf4e6844deb68424a231
#
_entry.id   bd1f4eb37ad5bf4e6844deb68424a231
#
_cell.length_a   1.000
_cell.length_b   1.000
_cell.length_c   1.000
_cell.angle_alpha   90.00
_cell.angle_beta   90.00
_cell.angle_gamma   90.00
#
_symmetry.space_group_name_H-M   'P 1'
#
loop_
_entity.id
_entity.type
_entity.pdbx_description
1 polymer ?
#
loop_
_entity_poly.entity_id
_entity_poly.type
_entity_poly.pdbx_seq_one_letter_code
_entity_poly.pdbx_strand_id
1 'polypeptide(L)'
;MQIKQIAYIRSDFVEKFGSPRQSNLADTRAEIHFLPEYQNADALREIEAYDYLWLIWEFSESIRDTWSPTVRPPRLGGNRRVGVFATRSPFRPNPIGLSSVKLIGVEFREKEGPVLIVEGADLLDMTPIYDIKPYLPYVDGHPEAKGGFAEEKKDYKLDVNFPEMYLEQIPAEKRAALIQILEQDPRPSYQKDPVRIYGMSYAGMEIHFRVDKETLYVTEVERS
;
A
#
# COMPACT_ATOMS: atom_id res chain seq x y z
N MET A 1 10.79 14.88 21.32
CA MET A 1 10.69 13.41 21.37
C MET A 1 11.40 12.88 20.15
N GLN A 2 12.28 11.90 20.29
CA GLN A 2 12.94 11.25 19.16
C GLN A 2 12.20 9.93 18.90
N ILE A 3 11.73 9.73 17.68
CA ILE A 3 11.09 8.48 17.25
C ILE A 3 12.18 7.54 16.72
N LYS A 4 12.14 6.27 17.10
CA LYS A 4 13.08 5.24 16.63
C LYS A 4 12.36 4.25 15.71
N GLN A 5 13.04 3.82 14.68
CA GLN A 5 12.59 2.70 13.89
C GLN A 5 12.62 1.42 14.74
N ILE A 6 11.53 0.63 14.73
CA ILE A 6 11.44 -0.64 15.43
C ILE A 6 11.46 -1.84 14.47
N ALA A 7 10.98 -1.64 13.24
CA ALA A 7 10.83 -2.68 12.23
C ALA A 7 10.91 -2.09 10.83
N TYR A 8 10.91 -2.95 9.83
CA TYR A 8 10.69 -2.61 8.43
C TYR A 8 9.76 -3.64 7.80
N ILE A 9 9.10 -3.26 6.71
CA ILE A 9 8.26 -4.16 5.95
C ILE A 9 9.01 -4.73 4.74
N ARG A 10 8.74 -6.01 4.41
CA ARG A 10 9.07 -6.63 3.14
C ARG A 10 7.79 -6.81 2.37
N SER A 11 7.72 -6.20 1.20
CA SER A 11 6.54 -6.22 0.33
C SER A 11 6.93 -6.41 -1.13
N ASP A 12 5.94 -6.69 -1.97
CA ASP A 12 6.13 -6.84 -3.42
C ASP A 12 6.24 -5.48 -4.16
N PHE A 13 6.15 -4.36 -3.43
CA PHE A 13 6.20 -3.02 -4.02
C PHE A 13 7.58 -2.40 -3.89
N VAL A 14 8.36 -2.44 -4.97
CA VAL A 14 9.71 -1.84 -5.01
C VAL A 14 9.68 -0.37 -5.43
N GLU A 15 8.54 0.12 -5.96
CA GLU A 15 8.36 1.48 -6.43
C GLU A 15 6.95 2.01 -6.17
N LYS A 16 6.79 3.35 -6.26
CA LYS A 16 5.50 4.03 -5.99
C LYS A 16 4.44 3.78 -7.06
N PHE A 17 4.86 3.54 -8.30
CA PHE A 17 3.94 3.28 -9.38
C PHE A 17 3.42 1.85 -9.24
N GLY A 18 2.08 1.69 -9.24
CA GLY A 18 1.45 0.39 -9.02
C GLY A 18 1.24 0.01 -7.55
N SER A 19 1.85 0.69 -6.58
CA SER A 19 1.53 0.42 -5.17
C SER A 19 0.11 0.88 -4.83
N PRO A 20 -0.64 0.14 -3.98
CA PRO A 20 -1.97 0.55 -3.52
C PRO A 20 -1.93 1.94 -2.89
N ARG A 21 -2.93 2.77 -3.20
CA ARG A 21 -2.98 4.16 -2.68
C ARG A 21 -3.39 4.24 -1.21
N GLN A 22 -3.96 3.19 -0.67
CA GLN A 22 -4.38 3.01 0.72
C GLN A 22 -4.31 1.53 1.07
N SER A 23 -4.16 1.24 2.35
CA SER A 23 -4.26 -0.13 2.86
C SER A 23 -5.64 -0.74 2.60
N ASN A 24 -5.69 -2.06 2.52
CA ASN A 24 -6.89 -2.88 2.30
C ASN A 24 -7.61 -2.63 0.96
N LEU A 25 -6.93 -2.06 -0.05
CA LEU A 25 -7.44 -1.98 -1.42
C LEU A 25 -7.06 -3.19 -2.27
N ALA A 26 -6.08 -3.96 -1.84
CA ALA A 26 -5.67 -5.23 -2.44
C ALA A 26 -5.16 -6.17 -1.34
N ASP A 27 -5.41 -7.47 -1.48
CA ASP A 27 -5.05 -8.50 -0.49
C ASP A 27 -3.58 -8.94 -0.66
N THR A 28 -2.68 -7.96 -0.63
CA THR A 28 -1.24 -8.17 -0.79
C THR A 28 -0.62 -8.64 0.51
N ARG A 29 0.09 -9.78 0.48
CA ARG A 29 0.84 -10.26 1.64
C ARG A 29 2.16 -9.53 1.76
N ALA A 30 2.52 -9.23 3.02
CA ALA A 30 3.78 -8.62 3.38
C ALA A 30 4.28 -9.16 4.73
N GLU A 31 5.56 -8.95 5.01
CA GLU A 31 6.21 -9.38 6.24
C GLU A 31 6.76 -8.18 7.00
N ILE A 32 6.56 -8.12 8.31
CA ILE A 32 7.14 -7.10 9.17
C ILE A 32 8.27 -7.73 9.97
N HIS A 33 9.49 -7.27 9.73
CA HIS A 33 10.72 -7.73 10.36
C HIS A 33 11.15 -6.72 11.40
N PHE A 34 11.29 -7.16 12.65
CA PHE A 34 11.79 -6.32 13.73
C PHE A 34 13.30 -6.14 13.64
N LEU A 35 13.80 -4.97 14.02
CA LEU A 35 15.23 -4.76 14.19
C LEU A 35 15.75 -5.60 15.39
N PRO A 36 17.02 -6.00 15.39
CA PRO A 36 17.57 -6.91 16.42
C PRO A 36 17.27 -6.50 17.87
N GLU A 37 17.27 -5.21 18.15
CA GLU A 37 16.98 -4.62 19.45
C GLU A 37 15.52 -4.92 19.92
N TYR A 38 14.60 -5.16 18.97
CA TYR A 38 13.15 -5.33 19.21
C TYR A 38 12.65 -6.74 18.91
N GLN A 39 13.53 -7.70 18.58
CA GLN A 39 13.20 -9.10 18.31
C GLN A 39 12.89 -9.87 19.60
N ASN A 40 11.91 -9.41 20.36
CA ASN A 40 11.51 -10.03 21.62
C ASN A 40 10.10 -10.59 21.51
N ALA A 41 9.97 -11.91 21.66
CA ALA A 41 8.68 -12.61 21.60
C ALA A 41 7.67 -12.12 22.65
N ASP A 42 8.13 -11.66 23.81
CA ASP A 42 7.24 -11.13 24.85
C ASP A 42 6.52 -9.85 24.43
N ALA A 43 7.11 -9.08 23.52
CA ALA A 43 6.49 -7.87 22.98
C ALA A 43 5.29 -8.17 22.06
N LEU A 44 5.18 -9.42 21.59
CA LEU A 44 4.09 -9.89 20.70
C LEU A 44 3.07 -10.78 21.45
N ARG A 45 3.20 -10.91 22.77
CA ARG A 45 2.26 -11.70 23.55
C ARG A 45 0.84 -11.15 23.36
N GLU A 46 -0.11 -12.05 23.05
CA GLU A 46 -1.53 -11.73 22.81
C GLU A 46 -1.81 -10.97 21.48
N ILE A 47 -0.83 -10.72 20.62
CA ILE A 47 -1.05 -9.94 19.37
C ILE A 47 -1.99 -10.69 18.40
N GLU A 48 -1.96 -12.01 18.38
CA GLU A 48 -2.82 -12.86 17.52
C GLU A 48 -4.30 -12.89 17.95
N ALA A 49 -4.63 -12.24 19.08
CA ALA A 49 -6.02 -12.00 19.47
C ALA A 49 -6.69 -10.86 18.66
N TYR A 50 -5.93 -10.14 17.84
CA TYR A 50 -6.42 -9.02 17.04
C TYR A 50 -6.36 -9.36 15.54
N ASP A 51 -7.44 -9.09 14.82
CA ASP A 51 -7.51 -9.30 13.38
C ASP A 51 -6.74 -8.23 12.59
N TYR A 52 -6.67 -6.99 13.11
CA TYR A 52 -6.04 -5.86 12.44
C TYR A 52 -5.08 -5.12 13.36
N LEU A 53 -4.02 -4.58 12.74
CA LEU A 53 -3.01 -3.75 13.39
C LEU A 53 -2.93 -2.39 12.69
N TRP A 54 -2.69 -1.34 13.48
CA TRP A 54 -2.21 -0.06 13.00
C TRP A 54 -0.68 -0.09 12.86
N LEU A 55 -0.19 0.30 11.69
CA LEU A 55 1.22 0.57 11.44
C LEU A 55 1.44 2.08 11.39
N ILE A 56 2.39 2.57 12.18
CA ILE A 56 2.90 3.94 12.14
C ILE A 56 4.28 3.89 11.48
N TRP A 57 4.41 4.52 10.30
CA TRP A 57 5.55 4.35 9.43
C TRP A 57 5.97 5.65 8.74
N GLU A 58 7.08 5.68 8.01
CA GLU A 58 7.59 6.86 7.33
C GLU A 58 7.47 6.73 5.82
N PHE A 59 7.04 7.82 5.17
CA PHE A 59 7.16 7.97 3.72
C PHE A 59 8.62 8.26 3.32
N SER A 60 9.53 7.30 3.56
CA SER A 60 10.98 7.44 3.39
C SER A 60 11.39 7.93 2.00
N GLU A 61 10.66 7.49 0.96
CA GLU A 61 10.88 7.89 -0.43
C GLU A 61 10.27 9.26 -0.81
N SER A 62 9.67 9.98 0.16
CA SER A 62 8.96 11.24 -0.11
C SER A 62 9.40 12.40 0.80
N ILE A 63 10.51 12.23 1.52
CA ILE A 63 11.07 13.26 2.40
C ILE A 63 11.47 14.49 1.59
N ARG A 64 11.14 15.68 2.08
CA ARG A 64 11.48 16.97 1.49
C ARG A 64 11.97 17.93 2.56
N ASP A 65 12.90 18.80 2.19
CA ASP A 65 13.42 19.86 3.08
C ASP A 65 12.35 20.89 3.44
N THR A 66 11.36 21.09 2.57
CA THR A 66 10.29 22.05 2.76
C THR A 66 8.93 21.42 2.51
N TRP A 67 7.93 21.85 3.26
CA TRP A 67 6.54 21.42 3.10
C TRP A 67 5.68 22.51 2.43
N SER A 68 4.53 22.14 1.91
CA SER A 68 3.56 23.07 1.37
C SER A 68 2.23 22.94 2.11
N PRO A 69 1.55 24.05 2.46
CA PRO A 69 0.26 24.00 3.14
C PRO A 69 -0.84 23.40 2.27
N THR A 70 -0.63 23.32 0.96
CA THR A 70 -1.58 22.74 0.02
C THR A 70 -0.92 21.73 -0.91
N VAL A 71 -1.70 20.72 -1.30
CA VAL A 71 -1.33 19.70 -2.26
C VAL A 71 -2.37 19.57 -3.37
N ARG A 72 -2.04 18.87 -4.45
CA ARG A 72 -2.94 18.55 -5.55
C ARG A 72 -3.18 17.06 -5.59
N PRO A 73 -4.25 16.55 -4.94
CA PRO A 73 -4.54 15.12 -4.94
C PRO A 73 -4.79 14.63 -6.37
N PRO A 74 -4.15 13.51 -6.80
CA PRO A 74 -4.37 12.95 -8.13
C PRO A 74 -5.83 12.63 -8.41
N ARG A 75 -6.58 12.12 -7.43
CA ARG A 75 -8.01 11.79 -7.56
C ARG A 75 -8.91 12.99 -7.89
N LEU A 76 -8.46 14.22 -7.60
CA LEU A 76 -9.16 15.46 -7.97
C LEU A 76 -8.69 16.03 -9.32
N GLY A 77 -8.09 15.20 -10.19
CA GLY A 77 -7.62 15.59 -11.52
C GLY A 77 -6.34 16.43 -11.52
N GLY A 78 -5.67 16.58 -10.38
CA GLY A 78 -4.38 17.29 -10.26
C GLY A 78 -4.45 18.81 -10.35
N ASN A 79 -5.63 19.39 -10.63
CA ASN A 79 -5.80 20.86 -10.78
C ASN A 79 -6.31 21.52 -9.49
N ARG A 80 -7.11 20.84 -8.69
CA ARG A 80 -7.66 21.36 -7.44
C ARG A 80 -6.63 21.28 -6.32
N ARG A 81 -6.38 22.41 -5.64
CA ARG A 81 -5.57 22.44 -4.42
C ARG A 81 -6.45 22.23 -3.19
N VAL A 82 -5.97 21.45 -2.26
CA VAL A 82 -6.59 21.23 -0.95
C VAL A 82 -5.54 21.34 0.15
N GLY A 83 -5.95 21.65 1.38
CA GLY A 83 -5.05 21.68 2.54
C GLY A 83 -4.37 20.33 2.75
N VAL A 84 -3.07 20.32 3.06
CA VAL A 84 -2.32 19.08 3.25
C VAL A 84 -2.91 18.22 4.36
N PHE A 85 -3.44 18.82 5.42
CA PHE A 85 -4.06 18.12 6.54
C PHE A 85 -5.46 17.56 6.23
N ALA A 86 -6.06 17.98 5.12
CA ALA A 86 -7.28 17.37 4.59
C ALA A 86 -6.97 16.19 3.64
N THR A 87 -5.74 15.71 3.60
CA THR A 87 -5.28 14.62 2.74
C THR A 87 -4.38 13.65 3.49
N ARG A 88 -4.12 12.48 2.89
CA ARG A 88 -3.08 11.53 3.30
C ARG A 88 -1.80 11.65 2.44
N SER A 89 -1.54 12.83 1.89
CA SER A 89 -0.34 13.11 1.09
C SER A 89 0.93 12.92 1.92
N PRO A 90 2.01 12.31 1.37
CA PRO A 90 3.30 12.21 2.04
C PRO A 90 4.00 13.57 2.23
N PHE A 91 3.65 14.58 1.42
CA PHE A 91 4.28 15.90 1.41
C PHE A 91 3.76 16.79 2.54
N ARG A 92 3.99 16.37 3.77
CA ARG A 92 3.53 17.00 5.01
C ARG A 92 4.71 17.30 5.93
N PRO A 93 4.55 18.15 6.98
CA PRO A 93 5.66 18.52 7.88
C PRO A 93 6.35 17.31 8.50
N ASN A 94 5.58 16.31 8.92
CA ASN A 94 6.08 15.02 9.37
C ASN A 94 5.56 13.97 8.38
N PRO A 95 6.41 13.35 7.55
CA PRO A 95 6.00 12.39 6.53
C PRO A 95 5.66 11.02 7.13
N ILE A 96 4.76 11.03 8.13
CA ILE A 96 4.30 9.83 8.84
C ILE A 96 3.06 9.27 8.15
N GLY A 97 3.09 7.99 7.86
CA GLY A 97 1.98 7.19 7.38
C GLY A 97 1.27 6.46 8.52
N LEU A 98 0.00 6.15 8.31
CA LEU A 98 -0.83 5.35 9.19
C LEU A 98 -1.65 4.41 8.31
N SER A 99 -1.45 3.10 8.47
CA SER A 99 -2.14 2.06 7.71
C SER A 99 -2.68 0.99 8.65
N SER A 100 -3.93 0.61 8.49
CA SER A 100 -4.43 -0.61 9.10
C SER A 100 -4.11 -1.79 8.18
N VAL A 101 -3.61 -2.87 8.74
CA VAL A 101 -3.31 -4.12 8.00
C VAL A 101 -3.93 -5.29 8.74
N LYS A 102 -4.35 -6.32 7.99
CA LYS A 102 -4.86 -7.54 8.59
C LYS A 102 -3.68 -8.39 9.08
N LEU A 103 -3.73 -8.85 10.31
CA LEU A 103 -2.77 -9.80 10.86
C LEU A 103 -3.16 -11.21 10.39
N ILE A 104 -2.24 -11.90 9.73
CA ILE A 104 -2.41 -13.28 9.27
C ILE A 104 -1.82 -14.25 10.30
N GLY A 105 -0.73 -13.86 10.96
CA GLY A 105 -0.09 -14.65 12.01
C GLY A 105 1.30 -14.16 12.37
N VAL A 106 1.92 -14.86 13.29
CA VAL A 106 3.29 -14.62 13.75
C VAL A 106 4.13 -15.84 13.42
N GLU A 107 5.23 -15.65 12.71
CA GLU A 107 6.24 -16.68 12.47
C GLU A 107 7.46 -16.43 13.34
N PHE A 108 7.99 -17.47 13.97
CA PHE A 108 9.25 -17.41 14.71
C PHE A 108 10.35 -18.04 13.85
N ARG A 109 11.26 -17.21 13.35
CA ARG A 109 12.37 -17.65 12.50
C ARG A 109 13.68 -17.62 13.28
N GLU A 110 14.47 -18.69 13.18
CA GLU A 110 15.69 -18.89 14.00
C GLU A 110 16.69 -17.73 13.94
N LYS A 111 16.84 -17.11 12.77
CA LYS A 111 17.82 -16.02 12.55
C LYS A 111 17.23 -14.61 12.58
N GLU A 112 15.92 -14.50 12.37
CA GLU A 112 15.23 -13.22 12.18
C GLU A 112 14.34 -12.86 13.38
N GLY A 113 14.18 -13.81 14.32
CA GLY A 113 13.26 -13.66 15.43
C GLY A 113 11.79 -13.73 14.97
N PRO A 114 10.88 -13.04 15.68
CA PRO A 114 9.48 -12.99 15.32
C PRO A 114 9.28 -12.11 14.07
N VAL A 115 8.45 -12.58 13.14
CA VAL A 115 8.02 -11.90 11.93
C VAL A 115 6.51 -11.87 11.91
N LEU A 116 5.90 -10.69 11.72
CA LEU A 116 4.45 -10.60 11.52
C LEU A 116 4.12 -10.78 10.05
N ILE A 117 3.23 -11.69 9.75
CA ILE A 117 2.66 -11.87 8.41
C ILE A 117 1.39 -11.05 8.35
N VAL A 118 1.34 -10.10 7.42
CA VAL A 118 0.21 -9.18 7.27
C VAL A 118 -0.34 -9.18 5.84
N GLU A 119 -1.59 -8.71 5.70
CA GLU A 119 -2.26 -8.57 4.42
C GLU A 119 -2.85 -7.16 4.28
N GLY A 120 -2.91 -6.65 3.06
CA GLY A 120 -3.51 -5.35 2.75
C GLY A 120 -2.59 -4.16 3.00
N ALA A 121 -1.28 -4.36 3.12
CA ALA A 121 -0.33 -3.26 3.27
C ALA A 121 -0.16 -2.45 1.97
N ASP A 122 -0.01 -1.12 2.13
CA ASP A 122 0.21 -0.14 1.06
C ASP A 122 1.63 0.49 1.14
N LEU A 123 2.55 -0.19 1.81
CA LEU A 123 3.91 0.27 2.05
C LEU A 123 4.88 -0.32 1.01
N LEU A 124 5.84 0.48 0.58
CA LEU A 124 6.95 0.01 -0.25
C LEU A 124 7.87 -0.93 0.54
N ASP A 125 8.57 -1.81 -0.18
CA ASP A 125 9.59 -2.68 0.41
C ASP A 125 10.62 -1.84 1.19
N MET A 126 11.09 -2.37 2.30
CA MET A 126 12.04 -1.73 3.24
C MET A 126 11.52 -0.45 3.93
N THR A 127 10.24 -0.12 3.83
CA THR A 127 9.67 1.04 4.55
C THR A 127 9.85 0.89 6.07
N PRO A 128 10.43 1.91 6.76
CA PRO A 128 10.61 1.88 8.20
C PRO A 128 9.29 2.01 8.96
N ILE A 129 9.14 1.17 9.98
CA ILE A 129 7.99 1.16 10.90
C ILE A 129 8.47 1.64 12.27
N TYR A 130 7.72 2.56 12.86
CA TYR A 130 8.04 3.21 14.12
C TYR A 130 7.18 2.74 15.29
N ASP A 131 5.97 2.26 15.03
CA ASP A 131 5.09 1.71 16.06
C ASP A 131 4.04 0.77 15.44
N ILE A 132 3.58 -0.17 16.25
CA ILE A 132 2.51 -1.12 15.91
C ILE A 132 1.51 -1.11 17.06
N LYS A 133 0.23 -0.94 16.76
CA LYS A 133 -0.84 -0.96 17.74
C LYS A 133 -1.99 -1.86 17.29
N PRO A 134 -2.71 -2.50 18.18
CA PRO A 134 -3.93 -3.21 17.81
C PRO A 134 -4.99 -2.24 17.29
N TYR A 135 -5.73 -2.64 16.26
CA TYR A 135 -6.95 -1.96 15.83
C TYR A 135 -8.11 -2.41 16.70
N LEU A 136 -8.82 -1.46 17.28
CA LEU A 136 -9.96 -1.69 18.16
C LEU A 136 -11.27 -1.27 17.47
N PRO A 137 -12.07 -2.22 16.91
CA PRO A 137 -13.23 -1.87 16.09
C PRO A 137 -14.23 -0.93 16.77
N TYR A 138 -14.41 -1.05 18.07
CA TYR A 138 -15.38 -0.25 18.85
C TYR A 138 -14.91 1.19 19.14
N VAL A 139 -13.62 1.49 18.92
CA VAL A 139 -13.02 2.83 19.11
C VAL A 139 -12.61 3.43 17.76
N ASP A 140 -11.95 2.65 16.91
CA ASP A 140 -11.32 3.12 15.68
C ASP A 140 -12.32 3.17 14.50
N GLY A 141 -13.41 2.39 14.57
CA GLY A 141 -14.43 2.30 13.54
C GLY A 141 -15.50 3.39 13.66
N HIS A 142 -15.63 4.21 12.63
CA HIS A 142 -16.66 5.24 12.51
C HIS A 142 -17.40 5.11 11.16
N PRO A 143 -18.28 4.10 11.01
CA PRO A 143 -18.91 3.83 9.71
C PRO A 143 -19.81 4.96 9.21
N GLU A 144 -20.31 5.82 10.12
CA GLU A 144 -21.14 7.00 9.80
C GLU A 144 -20.30 8.24 9.43
N ALA A 145 -18.98 8.19 9.55
CA ALA A 145 -18.11 9.35 9.30
C ALA A 145 -18.07 9.71 7.81
N LYS A 146 -18.11 11.02 7.52
CA LYS A 146 -17.97 11.52 6.15
C LYS A 146 -16.52 11.44 5.68
N GLY A 147 -16.27 10.78 4.56
CA GLY A 147 -14.94 10.61 3.95
C GLY A 147 -14.46 11.77 3.07
N GLY A 148 -15.23 12.89 3.00
CA GLY A 148 -14.88 14.04 2.19
C GLY A 148 -14.79 13.69 0.70
N PHE A 149 -13.84 14.30 -0.01
CA PHE A 149 -13.64 14.05 -1.45
C PHE A 149 -13.19 12.61 -1.77
N ALA A 150 -12.74 11.85 -0.78
CA ALA A 150 -12.33 10.47 -1.01
C ALA A 150 -13.51 9.55 -1.31
N GLU A 151 -14.71 9.88 -0.81
CA GLU A 151 -15.94 9.12 -1.05
C GLU A 151 -16.43 9.21 -2.49
N GLU A 152 -16.18 10.33 -3.19
CA GLU A 152 -16.66 10.55 -4.56
C GLU A 152 -16.21 9.47 -5.56
N LYS A 153 -15.11 8.78 -5.25
CA LYS A 153 -14.51 7.76 -6.13
C LYS A 153 -14.13 6.47 -5.40
N LYS A 154 -14.77 6.17 -4.27
CA LYS A 154 -14.44 4.96 -3.50
C LYS A 154 -14.73 3.67 -4.28
N ASP A 155 -15.79 3.69 -5.09
CA ASP A 155 -16.27 2.53 -5.84
C ASP A 155 -15.74 2.50 -7.30
N TYR A 156 -14.85 3.45 -7.66
CA TYR A 156 -14.26 3.48 -9.00
C TYR A 156 -13.27 2.34 -9.17
N LYS A 157 -13.53 1.48 -10.15
CA LYS A 157 -12.70 0.36 -10.55
C LYS A 157 -12.67 0.25 -12.07
N LEU A 158 -11.57 -0.26 -12.62
CA LEU A 158 -11.48 -0.67 -14.01
C LEU A 158 -11.83 -2.15 -14.17
N ASP A 159 -12.40 -2.50 -15.30
CA ASP A 159 -12.40 -3.90 -15.75
C ASP A 159 -10.98 -4.30 -16.16
N VAL A 160 -10.51 -5.45 -15.74
CA VAL A 160 -9.16 -5.93 -16.06
C VAL A 160 -9.24 -7.09 -17.06
N ASN A 161 -8.72 -6.86 -18.25
CA ASN A 161 -8.48 -7.89 -19.24
C ASN A 161 -7.02 -8.38 -19.08
N PHE A 162 -6.86 -9.53 -18.43
CA PHE A 162 -5.58 -10.18 -18.21
C PHE A 162 -5.56 -11.50 -19.00
N PRO A 163 -4.88 -11.58 -20.16
CA PRO A 163 -4.77 -12.82 -20.92
C PRO A 163 -4.14 -13.94 -20.10
N GLU A 164 -4.71 -15.15 -20.18
CA GLU A 164 -4.31 -16.28 -19.34
C GLU A 164 -2.83 -16.62 -19.47
N MET A 165 -2.29 -16.55 -20.70
CA MET A 165 -0.88 -16.78 -20.99
C MET A 165 0.08 -15.88 -20.22
N TYR A 166 -0.35 -14.65 -19.85
CA TYR A 166 0.41 -13.73 -19.01
C TYR A 166 0.13 -13.97 -17.52
N LEU A 167 -1.14 -14.25 -17.17
CA LEU A 167 -1.54 -14.50 -15.79
C LEU A 167 -0.86 -15.76 -15.22
N GLU A 168 -0.64 -16.79 -16.04
CA GLU A 168 0.07 -18.01 -15.66
C GLU A 168 1.53 -17.78 -15.26
N GLN A 169 2.16 -16.71 -15.74
CA GLN A 169 3.53 -16.34 -15.38
C GLN A 169 3.63 -15.75 -13.97
N ILE A 170 2.50 -15.27 -13.42
CA ILE A 170 2.43 -14.73 -12.07
C ILE A 170 2.23 -15.89 -11.07
N PRO A 171 2.96 -15.93 -9.94
CA PRO A 171 2.72 -16.91 -8.87
C PRO A 171 1.24 -16.95 -8.47
N ALA A 172 0.67 -18.15 -8.35
CA ALA A 172 -0.78 -18.32 -8.17
C ALA A 172 -1.35 -17.52 -6.99
N GLU A 173 -0.61 -17.48 -5.87
CA GLU A 173 -0.95 -16.75 -4.64
C GLU A 173 -0.91 -15.21 -4.78
N LYS A 174 -0.27 -14.69 -5.84
CA LYS A 174 -0.14 -13.25 -6.11
C LYS A 174 -1.16 -12.73 -7.15
N ARG A 175 -1.82 -13.61 -7.90
CA ARG A 175 -2.69 -13.25 -9.05
C ARG A 175 -3.88 -12.40 -8.62
N ALA A 176 -4.58 -12.81 -7.57
CA ALA A 176 -5.77 -12.11 -7.10
C ALA A 176 -5.43 -10.68 -6.66
N ALA A 177 -4.37 -10.52 -5.87
CA ALA A 177 -3.89 -9.22 -5.42
C ALA A 177 -3.45 -8.32 -6.59
N LEU A 178 -2.76 -8.87 -7.61
CA LEU A 178 -2.37 -8.11 -8.79
C LEU A 178 -3.59 -7.59 -9.57
N ILE A 179 -4.63 -8.43 -9.75
CA ILE A 179 -5.87 -8.00 -10.42
C ILE A 179 -6.52 -6.86 -9.63
N GLN A 180 -6.63 -6.98 -8.30
CA GLN A 180 -7.18 -5.92 -7.44
C GLN A 180 -6.38 -4.60 -7.54
N ILE A 181 -5.05 -4.67 -7.66
CA ILE A 181 -4.19 -3.49 -7.87
C ILE A 181 -4.50 -2.83 -9.22
N LEU A 182 -4.62 -3.61 -10.30
CA LEU A 182 -4.91 -3.11 -11.64
C LEU A 182 -6.32 -2.50 -11.72
N GLU A 183 -7.31 -3.08 -11.04
CA GLU A 183 -8.66 -2.52 -10.89
C GLU A 183 -8.66 -1.11 -10.29
N GLN A 184 -7.69 -0.77 -9.42
CA GLN A 184 -7.57 0.54 -8.78
C GLN A 184 -7.04 1.65 -9.70
N ASP A 185 -6.83 1.38 -10.99
CA ASP A 185 -6.26 2.31 -11.98
C ASP A 185 -4.93 2.92 -11.50
N PRO A 186 -3.81 2.21 -11.63
CA PRO A 186 -2.50 2.70 -11.14
C PRO A 186 -2.00 3.94 -11.88
N ARG A 187 -2.60 4.31 -13.02
CA ARG A 187 -2.20 5.48 -13.81
C ARG A 187 -2.35 6.80 -13.03
N PRO A 188 -1.52 7.80 -13.35
CA PRO A 188 -1.82 9.18 -12.99
C PRO A 188 -3.17 9.63 -13.58
N SER A 189 -4.07 10.15 -12.76
CA SER A 189 -5.46 10.48 -13.15
C SER A 189 -5.61 11.51 -14.26
N TYR A 190 -4.54 12.28 -14.57
CA TYR A 190 -4.49 13.24 -15.66
C TYR A 190 -4.07 12.64 -17.01
N GLN A 191 -3.65 11.37 -17.03
CA GLN A 191 -3.23 10.67 -18.25
C GLN A 191 -4.39 9.84 -18.79
N LYS A 192 -4.86 10.19 -19.99
CA LYS A 192 -6.02 9.53 -20.64
C LYS A 192 -5.70 9.03 -22.05
N ASP A 193 -4.42 8.84 -22.38
CA ASP A 193 -4.00 8.33 -23.67
C ASP A 193 -4.30 6.82 -23.77
N PRO A 194 -5.22 6.37 -24.64
CA PRO A 194 -5.63 4.97 -24.73
C PRO A 194 -4.60 4.04 -25.37
N VAL A 195 -3.60 4.60 -26.07
CA VAL A 195 -2.55 3.81 -26.74
C VAL A 195 -1.26 3.77 -25.93
N ARG A 196 -1.14 4.57 -24.88
CA ARG A 196 0.03 4.59 -24.02
C ARG A 196 0.16 3.29 -23.23
N ILE A 197 1.34 2.68 -23.32
CA ILE A 197 1.71 1.53 -22.48
C ILE A 197 2.37 2.04 -21.20
N TYR A 198 1.97 1.48 -20.08
CA TYR A 198 2.52 1.69 -18.75
C TYR A 198 3.19 0.39 -18.30
N GLY A 199 4.29 0.50 -17.56
CA GLY A 199 4.93 -0.62 -16.89
C GLY A 199 4.87 -0.43 -15.39
N MET A 200 4.69 -1.49 -14.62
CA MET A 200 4.77 -1.51 -13.16
C MET A 200 5.44 -2.78 -12.67
N SER A 201 6.26 -2.65 -11.64
CA SER A 201 6.90 -3.79 -11.01
C SER A 201 6.03 -4.36 -9.89
N TYR A 202 5.82 -5.68 -9.90
CA TYR A 202 5.11 -6.41 -8.85
C TYR A 202 5.62 -7.84 -8.74
N ALA A 203 5.96 -8.28 -7.52
CA ALA A 203 6.40 -9.65 -7.22
C ALA A 203 7.57 -10.15 -8.10
N GLY A 204 8.52 -9.26 -8.45
CA GLY A 204 9.67 -9.57 -9.31
C GLY A 204 9.33 -9.70 -10.80
N MET A 205 8.16 -9.21 -11.21
CA MET A 205 7.70 -9.16 -12.60
C MET A 205 7.46 -7.72 -13.01
N GLU A 206 7.69 -7.40 -14.28
CA GLU A 206 7.30 -6.14 -14.90
C GLU A 206 6.00 -6.37 -15.69
N ILE A 207 4.95 -5.63 -15.33
CA ILE A 207 3.61 -5.77 -15.90
C ILE A 207 3.34 -4.59 -16.82
N HIS A 208 3.24 -4.84 -18.11
CA HIS A 208 2.91 -3.84 -19.12
C HIS A 208 1.40 -3.83 -19.40
N PHE A 209 0.81 -2.64 -19.41
CA PHE A 209 -0.62 -2.49 -19.66
C PHE A 209 -0.96 -1.16 -20.32
N ARG A 210 -2.11 -1.10 -20.96
CA ARG A 210 -2.76 0.11 -21.44
C ARG A 210 -4.18 0.18 -20.91
N VAL A 211 -4.78 1.36 -20.93
CA VAL A 211 -6.18 1.52 -20.52
C VAL A 211 -6.94 2.25 -21.62
N ASP A 212 -8.03 1.65 -22.05
CA ASP A 212 -8.99 2.27 -22.97
C ASP A 212 -10.36 2.32 -22.29
N LYS A 213 -10.88 3.54 -22.12
CA LYS A 213 -12.13 3.83 -21.37
C LYS A 213 -12.05 3.26 -19.94
N GLU A 214 -12.89 2.28 -19.62
CA GLU A 214 -13.01 1.65 -18.31
C GLU A 214 -12.33 0.28 -18.23
N THR A 215 -11.58 -0.12 -19.29
CA THR A 215 -10.91 -1.41 -19.34
C THR A 215 -9.39 -1.26 -19.39
N LEU A 216 -8.70 -1.93 -18.48
CA LEU A 216 -7.27 -2.12 -18.46
C LEU A 216 -6.92 -3.42 -19.20
N TYR A 217 -6.02 -3.34 -20.14
CA TYR A 217 -5.53 -4.48 -20.92
C TYR A 217 -4.07 -4.74 -20.58
N VAL A 218 -3.77 -5.89 -19.99
CA VAL A 218 -2.39 -6.34 -19.84
C VAL A 218 -1.87 -6.78 -21.19
N THR A 219 -0.74 -6.21 -21.61
CA THR A 219 -0.16 -6.42 -22.94
C THR A 219 1.06 -7.31 -22.91
N GLU A 220 1.78 -7.35 -21.78
CA GLU A 220 3.00 -8.14 -21.62
C GLU A 220 3.32 -8.33 -20.14
N VAL A 221 4.02 -9.43 -19.82
CA VAL A 221 4.60 -9.69 -18.49
C VAL A 221 6.01 -10.20 -18.70
N GLU A 222 6.98 -9.59 -18.03
CA GLU A 222 8.39 -9.96 -18.10
C GLU A 222 8.94 -10.18 -16.68
N ARG A 223 10.02 -10.95 -16.55
CA ARG A 223 10.76 -11.03 -15.28
C ARG A 223 11.65 -9.81 -15.14
N SER A 224 11.60 -9.18 -13.96
CA SER A 224 12.47 -8.05 -13.58
C SER A 224 13.90 -8.49 -13.33
#